data_4b8411f892c5685704a6027a067f38f0
#
_entry.id   4b8411f892c5685704a6027a067f38f0
#
_cell.length_a   1.000
_cell.length_b   1.000
_cell.length_c   1.000
_cell.angle_alpha   90.00
_cell.angle_beta   90.00
_cell.angle_gamma   90.00
#
_symmetry.space_group_name_H-M   'P 1'
#
loop_
_entity.id
_entity.type
_entity.pdbx_description
1 polymer ?
#
loop_
_entity_poly.entity_id
_entity_poly.type
_entity_poly.pdbx_seq_one_letter_code
_entity_poly.pdbx_strand_id
1 'polypeptide(L)'
;MCIRDRSKINSLFDILINDTSLDSEINNLIIYKKALYNADNAQEGDLLNMLNPLINSKSVWKSHSLYLMAEYFYANNQKQKAKEFFNQIIALENSNPDIRLQAEKRLNRDLSE
;
A
#
# COMPACT_ATOMS: atom_id res chain seq x y z
N MET A 1 10.12 -11.89 14.20
CA MET A 1 9.69 -10.73 15.01
C MET A 1 8.49 -11.12 15.86
N CYS A 2 8.49 -10.75 17.12
CA CYS A 2 7.37 -11.09 17.99
C CYS A 2 6.28 -10.01 17.95
N ILE A 3 5.07 -10.36 18.41
CA ILE A 3 3.91 -9.47 18.38
C ILE A 3 4.17 -8.21 19.21
N ARG A 4 4.90 -8.34 20.31
CA ARG A 4 5.23 -7.20 21.16
C ARG A 4 6.03 -6.14 20.40
N ASP A 5 6.99 -6.56 19.60
CA ASP A 5 7.82 -5.64 18.83
C ASP A 5 6.99 -4.91 17.77
N ARG A 6 6.04 -5.62 17.15
CA ARG A 6 5.14 -5.01 16.16
C ARG A 6 4.27 -3.94 16.81
N SER A 7 3.73 -4.23 17.99
CA SER A 7 2.90 -3.27 18.71
C SER A 7 3.67 -2.00 19.03
N LYS A 8 4.92 -2.14 19.51
CA LYS A 8 5.79 -1.00 19.80
C LYS A 8 6.07 -0.16 18.56
N ILE A 9 6.38 -0.82 17.44
CA ILE A 9 6.70 -0.12 16.19
C ILE A 9 5.47 0.64 15.69
N ASN A 10 4.28 0.04 15.78
CA ASN A 10 3.05 0.71 15.39
C ASN A 10 2.77 1.93 16.24
N SER A 11 3.04 1.86 17.54
CA SER A 11 2.88 3.02 18.42
C SER A 11 3.82 4.15 18.03
N LEU A 12 5.06 3.85 17.64
CA LEU A 12 5.99 4.85 17.16
C LEU A 12 5.53 5.50 15.87
N PHE A 13 5.00 4.72 14.94
CA PHE A 13 4.44 5.26 13.70
C PHE A 13 3.28 6.23 14.00
N ASP A 14 2.39 5.85 14.92
CA ASP A 14 1.26 6.70 15.29
C ASP A 14 1.72 8.02 15.89
N ILE A 15 2.74 7.99 16.74
CA ILE A 15 3.31 9.20 17.31
C ILE A 15 3.88 10.11 16.22
N LEU A 16 4.63 9.53 15.28
CA LEU A 16 5.23 10.29 14.19
C LEU A 16 4.16 10.93 13.29
N ILE A 17 3.08 10.21 13.02
CA ILE A 17 2.00 10.72 12.17
C ILE A 17 1.25 11.86 12.86
N ASN A 18 0.97 11.71 14.16
CA ASN A 18 0.07 12.62 14.88
C ASN A 18 0.75 13.81 15.52
N ASP A 19 2.01 13.67 15.96
CA ASP A 19 2.66 14.65 16.80
C ASP A 19 3.73 15.48 16.11
N THR A 20 3.98 15.28 14.84
CA THR A 20 5.02 16.00 14.13
C THR A 20 4.43 16.98 13.12
N SER A 21 5.19 18.02 12.82
CA SER A 21 4.82 19.01 11.80
C SER A 21 5.54 18.70 10.47
N LEU A 22 5.64 17.42 10.13
CA LEU A 22 6.20 16.99 8.87
C LEU A 22 5.30 17.42 7.72
N ASP A 23 5.90 17.67 6.56
CA ASP A 23 5.07 17.97 5.40
C ASP A 23 4.26 16.74 4.97
N SER A 24 3.25 16.96 4.14
CA SER A 24 2.26 15.92 3.84
C SER A 24 2.86 14.68 3.17
N GLU A 25 3.88 14.85 2.34
CA GLU A 25 4.47 13.69 1.67
C GLU A 25 5.31 12.82 2.61
N ILE A 26 5.96 13.44 3.60
CA ILE A 26 6.67 12.67 4.63
C ILE A 26 5.67 11.91 5.49
N ASN A 27 4.57 12.55 5.87
CA ASN A 27 3.49 11.87 6.60
C ASN A 27 2.94 10.71 5.79
N ASN A 28 2.74 10.89 4.50
CA ASN A 28 2.24 9.84 3.62
C ASN A 28 3.22 8.67 3.54
N LEU A 29 4.53 8.95 3.50
CA LEU A 29 5.54 7.90 3.53
C LEU A 29 5.45 7.09 4.82
N ILE A 30 5.26 7.75 5.95
CA ILE A 30 5.14 7.08 7.25
C ILE A 30 3.91 6.19 7.26
N ILE A 31 2.79 6.68 6.73
CA ILE A 31 1.55 5.88 6.62
C ILE A 31 1.79 4.65 5.75
N TYR A 32 2.44 4.81 4.62
CA TYR A 32 2.76 3.69 3.73
C TYR A 32 3.64 2.66 4.43
N LYS A 33 4.69 3.12 5.12
CA LYS A 33 5.59 2.23 5.84
C LYS A 33 4.87 1.44 6.93
N LYS A 34 3.96 2.09 7.65
CA LYS A 34 3.15 1.42 8.66
C LYS A 34 2.30 0.32 8.03
N ALA A 35 1.64 0.62 6.92
CA ALA A 35 0.80 -0.35 6.22
C ALA A 35 1.65 -1.51 5.70
N LEU A 36 2.81 -1.23 5.13
CA LEU A 36 3.72 -2.26 4.63
C LEU A 36 4.17 -3.19 5.75
N TYR A 37 4.50 -2.62 6.91
CA TYR A 37 4.93 -3.40 8.07
C TYR A 37 3.82 -4.36 8.56
N ASN A 38 2.57 -3.93 8.47
CA ASN A 38 1.42 -4.70 8.96
C ASN A 38 0.75 -5.57 7.92
N ALA A 39 1.15 -5.49 6.66
CA ALA A 39 0.41 -6.12 5.55
C ALA A 39 0.23 -7.63 5.71
N ASP A 40 1.23 -8.33 6.24
CA ASP A 40 1.17 -9.78 6.38
C ASP A 40 0.14 -10.23 7.42
N ASN A 41 -0.22 -9.36 8.34
CA ASN A 41 -1.07 -9.71 9.47
C ASN A 41 -2.36 -8.90 9.54
N ALA A 42 -2.51 -7.89 8.70
CA ALA A 42 -3.70 -7.04 8.69
C ALA A 42 -4.83 -7.73 7.95
N GLN A 43 -6.05 -7.44 8.36
CA GLN A 43 -7.21 -7.84 7.60
C GLN A 43 -7.45 -6.83 6.48
N GLU A 44 -8.20 -7.25 5.46
CA GLU A 44 -8.44 -6.44 4.28
C GLU A 44 -8.95 -5.04 4.62
N GLY A 45 -9.96 -4.94 5.47
CA GLY A 45 -10.53 -3.65 5.85
C GLY A 45 -9.55 -2.77 6.59
N ASP A 46 -8.74 -3.35 7.47
CA ASP A 46 -7.77 -2.61 8.24
C ASP A 46 -6.66 -2.05 7.34
N LEU A 47 -6.18 -2.87 6.42
CA LEU A 47 -5.13 -2.43 5.50
C LEU A 47 -5.65 -1.34 4.56
N LEU A 48 -6.86 -1.50 4.05
CA LEU A 48 -7.51 -0.47 3.22
C LEU A 48 -7.65 0.84 3.99
N ASN A 49 -8.07 0.77 5.26
CA ASN A 49 -8.22 1.97 6.09
C ASN A 49 -6.88 2.67 6.31
N MET A 50 -5.81 1.91 6.52
CA MET A 50 -4.48 2.49 6.68
C MET A 50 -4.03 3.22 5.43
N LEU A 51 -4.30 2.66 4.26
CA LEU A 51 -3.84 3.20 2.98
C LEU A 51 -4.80 4.19 2.35
N ASN A 52 -6.02 4.29 2.88
CA ASN A 52 -7.07 5.14 2.31
C ASN A 52 -6.62 6.59 2.08
N PRO A 53 -5.94 7.25 3.04
CA PRO A 53 -5.47 8.61 2.79
C PRO A 53 -4.53 8.74 1.60
N LEU A 54 -3.76 7.70 1.30
CA LEU A 54 -2.82 7.70 0.17
C LEU A 54 -3.53 7.40 -1.13
N ILE A 55 -4.45 6.45 -1.12
CA ILE A 55 -5.16 6.00 -2.32
C ILE A 55 -6.09 7.10 -2.83
N ASN A 56 -6.71 7.86 -1.92
CA ASN A 56 -7.67 8.89 -2.28
C ASN A 56 -7.06 10.27 -2.45
N SER A 57 -5.73 10.39 -2.43
CA SER A 57 -5.05 11.66 -2.61
C SER A 57 -4.21 11.64 -3.88
N LYS A 58 -3.57 12.77 -4.18
CA LYS A 58 -2.63 12.86 -5.30
C LYS A 58 -1.19 12.66 -4.82
N SER A 59 -1.01 11.89 -3.77
CA SER A 59 0.30 11.62 -3.20
C SER A 59 1.18 10.85 -4.18
N VAL A 60 2.49 11.08 -4.10
CA VAL A 60 3.47 10.29 -4.85
C VAL A 60 3.47 8.83 -4.40
N TRP A 61 2.90 8.54 -3.24
CA TRP A 61 2.81 7.18 -2.70
C TRP A 61 1.54 6.45 -3.09
N LYS A 62 0.69 7.07 -3.92
CA LYS A 62 -0.57 6.44 -4.34
C LYS A 62 -0.33 5.16 -5.12
N SER A 63 0.56 5.18 -6.11
CA SER A 63 0.85 3.99 -6.90
C SER A 63 1.46 2.87 -6.05
N HIS A 64 2.34 3.23 -5.12
CA HIS A 64 2.91 2.26 -4.19
C HIS A 64 1.83 1.62 -3.32
N SER A 65 0.88 2.42 -2.85
CA SER A 65 -0.21 1.94 -2.00
C SER A 65 -1.15 1.01 -2.76
N LEU A 66 -1.46 1.35 -4.00
CA LEU A 66 -2.28 0.48 -4.85
C LEU A 66 -1.57 -0.84 -5.12
N TYR A 67 -0.25 -0.81 -5.35
CA TYR A 67 0.53 -2.01 -5.56
C TYR A 67 0.53 -2.90 -4.33
N LEU A 68 0.70 -2.32 -3.14
CA LEU A 68 0.66 -3.08 -1.90
C LEU A 68 -0.69 -3.79 -1.72
N MET A 69 -1.79 -3.09 -1.99
CA MET A 69 -3.12 -3.70 -1.92
C MET A 69 -3.28 -4.81 -2.94
N ALA A 70 -2.78 -4.60 -4.16
CA ALA A 70 -2.85 -5.63 -5.20
C ALA A 70 -2.10 -6.88 -4.78
N GLU A 71 -0.91 -6.74 -4.22
CA GLU A 71 -0.14 -7.88 -3.73
C GLU A 71 -0.83 -8.58 -2.57
N TYR A 72 -1.44 -7.81 -1.69
CA TYR A 72 -2.21 -8.36 -0.57
C TYR A 72 -3.35 -9.24 -1.07
N PHE A 73 -4.12 -8.74 -2.02
CA PHE A 73 -5.23 -9.51 -2.58
C PHE A 73 -4.74 -10.76 -3.31
N TYR A 74 -3.64 -10.64 -4.05
CA TYR A 74 -3.08 -11.79 -4.75
C TYR A 74 -2.65 -12.88 -3.76
N ALA A 75 -1.97 -12.49 -2.68
CA ALA A 75 -1.50 -13.42 -1.66
C ALA A 75 -2.66 -14.11 -0.94
N ASN A 76 -3.83 -13.48 -0.89
CA ASN A 76 -5.02 -14.04 -0.26
C ASN A 76 -5.97 -14.71 -1.26
N ASN A 77 -5.48 -15.04 -2.44
CA ASN A 77 -6.24 -15.73 -3.49
C ASN A 77 -7.42 -14.93 -4.04
N GLN A 78 -7.39 -13.62 -3.90
CA GLN A 78 -8.40 -12.73 -4.46
C GLN A 78 -7.85 -12.11 -5.75
N LYS A 79 -7.61 -12.96 -6.74
CA LYS A 79 -6.95 -12.57 -7.99
C LYS A 79 -7.70 -11.49 -8.76
N GLN A 80 -9.03 -11.53 -8.74
CA GLN A 80 -9.84 -10.54 -9.45
C GLN A 80 -9.62 -9.15 -8.87
N LYS A 81 -9.63 -9.02 -7.54
CA LYS A 81 -9.36 -7.74 -6.87
C LYS A 81 -7.94 -7.28 -7.13
N ALA A 82 -6.97 -8.20 -7.07
CA ALA A 82 -5.58 -7.88 -7.36
C ALA A 82 -5.45 -7.29 -8.77
N LYS A 83 -6.11 -7.92 -9.74
CA LYS A 83 -6.11 -7.45 -11.12
C LYS A 83 -6.68 -6.04 -11.24
N GLU A 84 -7.77 -5.76 -10.53
CA GLU A 84 -8.38 -4.43 -10.54
C GLU A 84 -7.41 -3.37 -10.02
N PHE A 85 -6.70 -3.66 -8.93
CA PHE A 85 -5.74 -2.71 -8.37
C PHE A 85 -4.52 -2.52 -9.27
N PHE A 86 -4.02 -3.57 -9.88
CA PHE A 86 -2.92 -3.44 -10.85
C PHE A 86 -3.35 -2.60 -12.05
N ASN A 87 -4.58 -2.79 -12.54
CA ASN A 87 -5.10 -1.98 -13.64
C ASN A 87 -5.26 -0.52 -13.27
N GLN A 88 -5.63 -0.23 -12.02
CA GLN A 88 -5.71 1.15 -11.55
C GLN A 88 -4.35 1.84 -11.59
N ILE A 89 -3.27 1.10 -11.26
CA ILE A 89 -1.92 1.65 -11.33
C ILE A 89 -1.56 2.03 -12.77
N ILE A 90 -1.89 1.16 -13.72
CA ILE A 90 -1.60 1.39 -15.13
C ILE A 90 -2.39 2.58 -15.66
N ALA A 91 -3.62 2.77 -15.18
CA ALA A 91 -4.48 3.87 -15.59
C ALA A 91 -4.09 5.23 -15.00
N LEU A 92 -3.28 5.25 -13.93
CA LEU A 92 -2.84 6.51 -13.32
C LEU A 92 -1.85 7.24 -14.23
N GLU A 93 -2.13 8.50 -14.53
CA GLU A 93 -1.24 9.31 -15.36
C GLU A 93 0.11 9.56 -14.69
N ASN A 94 0.09 9.71 -13.37
CA ASN A 94 1.28 10.09 -12.59
C ASN A 94 1.81 8.93 -11.74
N SER A 95 1.52 7.68 -12.13
CA SER A 95 2.05 6.55 -11.37
C SER A 95 3.56 6.47 -11.51
N ASN A 96 4.21 5.97 -10.45
CA ASN A 96 5.64 5.74 -10.46
C ASN A 96 5.98 4.78 -11.60
N PRO A 97 6.94 5.11 -12.48
CA PRO A 97 7.26 4.26 -13.65
C PRO A 97 7.69 2.84 -13.27
N ASP A 98 8.44 2.67 -12.18
CA ASP A 98 8.88 1.36 -11.75
C ASP A 98 7.71 0.52 -11.23
N ILE A 99 6.82 1.15 -10.45
CA ILE A 99 5.62 0.48 -9.94
C ILE A 99 4.69 0.11 -11.09
N ARG A 100 4.54 1.00 -12.05
CA ARG A 100 3.72 0.73 -13.23
C ARG A 100 4.26 -0.46 -14.01
N LEU A 101 5.57 -0.50 -14.22
CA LEU A 101 6.21 -1.62 -14.91
C LEU A 101 6.00 -2.94 -14.17
N GLN A 102 6.15 -2.92 -12.85
CA GLN A 102 5.90 -4.12 -12.04
C GLN A 102 4.45 -4.56 -12.13
N ALA A 103 3.51 -3.63 -12.13
CA ALA A 103 2.09 -3.94 -12.27
C ALA A 103 1.81 -4.60 -13.61
N GLU A 104 2.39 -4.08 -14.69
CA GLU A 104 2.24 -4.67 -16.01
C GLU A 104 2.79 -6.09 -16.07
N LYS A 105 3.97 -6.29 -15.48
CA LYS A 105 4.59 -7.63 -15.42
C LYS A 105 3.73 -8.60 -14.64
N ARG A 106 3.18 -8.18 -13.50
CA ARG A 106 2.34 -9.03 -12.69
C ARG A 106 1.05 -9.41 -13.41
N LEU A 107 0.44 -8.47 -14.12
CA LEU A 107 -0.76 -8.76 -14.91
C LEU A 107 -0.48 -9.76 -16.00
N ASN A 108 0.64 -9.61 -16.69
CA ASN A 108 0.97 -10.49 -17.82
C ASN A 108 1.44 -11.87 -17.38
N ARG A 109 2.16 -11.96 -16.27
CA ARG A 109 2.74 -13.23 -15.82
C ARG A 109 1.80 -14.01 -14.89
N ASP A 110 1.20 -13.32 -13.92
CA ASP A 110 0.49 -13.98 -12.82
C ASP A 110 -1.03 -13.95 -12.95
N LEU A 111 -1.57 -13.00 -13.69
CA LEU A 111 -3.00 -12.73 -13.74
C LEU A 111 -3.58 -12.74 -15.15
N SER A 112 -2.78 -13.11 -16.15
CA SER A 112 -3.27 -13.21 -17.51
C SER A 112 -4.00 -14.54 -17.70
N GLU A 113 -5.25 -14.47 -18.08
CA GLU A 113 -6.05 -15.65 -18.40
C GLU A 113 -6.85 -15.41 -19.66
#